data_197fce7b8cd2277bc3d5e1675bed2f52
#
_entry.id   197fce7b8cd2277bc3d5e1675bed2f52
#
_cell.length_a   1.000
_cell.length_b   1.000
_cell.length_c   1.000
_cell.angle_alpha   90.00
_cell.angle_beta   90.00
_cell.angle_gamma   90.00
#
_symmetry.space_group_name_H-M   'P 1'
#
loop_
_entity.id
_entity.type
_entity.pdbx_description
1 polymer ?
#
loop_
_entity_poly.entity_id
_entity_poly.type
_entity_poly.pdbx_seq_one_letter_code
_entity_poly.pdbx_strand_id
1 'polypeptide(L)'
;RVILFCGIGASSGFMAKSMQQYANANGLDLYIEAHSESEVENYIDDADVVMIGPHLAYLKDELDYYAKNHHKTIIVMKPEYYSTLDGGKAIKHLNEVLNSNKE
;
A
#
# COMPACT_ATOMS: atom_id res chain seq x y z
N ARG A 1 7.89 -6.38 -0.19
CA ARG A 1 6.91 -6.29 -1.26
C ARG A 1 5.68 -5.52 -0.80
N VAL A 2 5.36 -4.47 -1.51
CA VAL A 2 4.23 -3.60 -1.20
C VAL A 2 3.13 -3.85 -2.22
N ILE A 3 1.93 -4.18 -1.77
CA ILE A 3 0.79 -4.39 -2.67
C ILE A 3 -0.29 -3.37 -2.35
N LEU A 4 -0.74 -2.66 -3.39
CA LEU A 4 -1.82 -1.69 -3.29
C LEU A 4 -3.12 -2.35 -3.74
N PHE A 5 -4.14 -2.23 -2.93
CA PHE A 5 -5.48 -2.68 -3.30
C PHE A 5 -6.40 -1.48 -3.42
N CYS A 6 -7.03 -1.34 -4.55
CA CYS A 6 -7.99 -0.25 -4.80
C CYS A 6 -9.21 -0.84 -5.51
N GLY A 7 -10.33 -0.19 -5.35
CA GLY A 7 -11.60 -0.72 -5.84
C GLY A 7 -11.62 -0.94 -7.33
N ILE A 8 -11.80 0.10 -8.09
CA ILE A 8 -11.91 -0.05 -9.52
C ILE A 8 -10.72 0.64 -10.17
N GLY A 9 -9.85 -0.12 -10.65
CA GLY A 9 -9.20 0.34 -11.53
C GLY A 9 -7.91 0.99 -11.74
N ALA A 10 -7.88 1.84 -12.65
CA ALA A 10 -6.69 2.44 -13.20
C ALA A 10 -5.85 3.25 -12.20
N SER A 11 -6.49 3.86 -11.21
CA SER A 11 -5.80 4.75 -10.26
C SER A 11 -4.71 4.05 -9.45
N SER A 12 -4.98 2.82 -9.01
CA SER A 12 -3.99 2.08 -8.21
C SER A 12 -2.76 1.72 -9.04
N GLY A 13 -2.96 1.40 -10.31
CA GLY A 13 -1.85 1.13 -11.21
C GLY A 13 -0.94 2.33 -11.40
N PHE A 14 -1.53 3.50 -11.58
CA PHE A 14 -0.76 4.75 -11.70
C PHE A 14 -0.05 5.09 -10.39
N MET A 15 -0.71 4.89 -9.26
CA MET A 15 -0.08 5.14 -7.96
C MET A 15 1.10 4.21 -7.73
N ALA A 16 0.92 2.92 -8.01
CA ALA A 16 2.01 1.95 -7.86
C ALA A 16 3.20 2.32 -8.75
N LYS A 17 2.93 2.73 -9.98
CA LYS A 17 3.98 3.16 -10.90
C LYS A 17 4.72 4.39 -10.36
N SER A 18 4.00 5.37 -9.87
CA SER A 18 4.58 6.59 -9.28
C SER A 18 5.46 6.25 -8.08
N MET A 19 4.98 5.39 -7.21
CA MET A 19 5.75 4.94 -6.05
C MET A 19 7.00 4.17 -6.47
N GLN A 20 6.88 3.30 -7.46
CA GLN A 20 8.02 2.52 -7.92
C GLN A 20 9.08 3.42 -8.55
N GLN A 21 8.67 4.42 -9.31
CA GLN A 21 9.60 5.40 -9.89
C GLN A 21 10.34 6.16 -8.81
N TYR A 22 9.63 6.59 -7.78
CA TYR A 22 10.26 7.29 -6.65
C TYR A 22 11.26 6.37 -5.93
N ALA A 23 10.86 5.14 -5.66
CA ALA A 23 11.72 4.18 -4.98
C ALA A 23 13.01 3.93 -5.79
N ASN A 24 12.87 3.74 -7.10
CA ASN A 24 14.02 3.51 -7.97
C ASN A 24 14.95 4.71 -8.00
N ALA A 25 14.39 5.92 -8.08
CA ALA A 25 15.18 7.15 -8.12
C ALA A 25 15.94 7.41 -6.83
N ASN A 26 15.45 6.89 -5.71
CA ASN A 26 16.07 7.11 -4.40
C ASN A 26 16.83 5.89 -3.87
N GLY A 27 17.04 4.89 -4.70
CA GLY A 27 17.79 3.70 -4.32
C GLY A 27 17.11 2.83 -3.28
N LEU A 28 15.78 2.89 -3.20
CA LEU A 28 15.02 2.10 -2.25
C LEU A 28 14.73 0.71 -2.83
N ASP A 29 14.96 -0.30 -2.02
CA ASP A 29 14.72 -1.70 -2.44
C ASP A 29 13.27 -2.07 -2.15
N LEU A 30 12.36 -1.55 -2.97
CA LEU A 30 10.93 -1.80 -2.83
C LEU A 30 10.38 -2.35 -4.15
N TYR A 31 9.54 -3.35 -4.03
CA TYR A 31 8.78 -3.88 -5.15
C TYR A 31 7.30 -3.56 -4.92
N ILE A 32 6.72 -2.77 -5.80
CA ILE A 32 5.37 -2.23 -5.62
C ILE A 32 4.48 -2.66 -6.78
N GLU A 33 3.35 -3.28 -6.44
CA GLU A 33 2.37 -3.67 -7.45
C GLU A 33 0.96 -3.33 -6.97
N ALA A 34 0.02 -3.27 -7.90
CA ALA A 34 -1.37 -2.93 -7.61
C ALA A 34 -2.30 -4.03 -8.11
N HIS A 35 -3.31 -4.32 -7.31
CA HIS A 35 -4.32 -5.31 -7.64
C HIS A 35 -5.70 -4.82 -7.23
N SER A 36 -6.74 -5.42 -7.79
CA SER A 36 -8.11 -5.12 -7.41
C SER A 36 -8.42 -5.63 -6.00
N GLU A 37 -9.32 -4.95 -5.30
CA GLU A 37 -9.76 -5.40 -3.97
C GLU A 37 -10.34 -6.81 -3.99
N SER A 38 -10.92 -7.22 -5.10
CA SER A 38 -11.46 -8.58 -5.23
C SER A 38 -10.38 -9.66 -5.24
N GLU A 39 -9.12 -9.25 -5.40
CA GLU A 39 -7.98 -10.17 -5.45
C GLU A 39 -7.18 -10.21 -4.14
N VAL A 40 -7.66 -9.56 -3.09
CA VAL A 40 -6.95 -9.49 -1.82
C VAL A 40 -6.55 -10.88 -1.34
N GLU A 41 -7.47 -11.83 -1.35
CA GLU A 41 -7.22 -13.18 -0.86
C GLU A 41 -6.10 -13.89 -1.63
N ASN A 42 -5.93 -13.54 -2.91
CA ASN A 42 -4.92 -14.17 -3.75
C ASN A 42 -3.51 -13.62 -3.51
N TYR A 43 -3.41 -12.35 -3.08
CA TYR A 43 -2.12 -11.66 -3.03
C TYR A 43 -1.67 -11.25 -1.63
N ILE A 44 -2.57 -11.26 -0.66
CA ILE A 44 -2.23 -10.75 0.67
C ILE A 44 -1.10 -11.54 1.33
N ASP A 45 -1.00 -12.82 1.08
CA ASP A 45 0.05 -13.64 1.66
C ASP A 45 1.43 -13.29 1.11
N ASP A 46 1.49 -12.77 -0.10
CA ASP A 46 2.75 -12.40 -0.73
C ASP A 46 3.22 -11.00 -0.34
N ALA A 47 2.37 -10.21 0.30
CA ALA A 47 2.69 -8.85 0.66
C ALA A 47 3.33 -8.77 2.04
N ASP A 48 4.33 -7.92 2.19
CA ASP A 48 4.85 -7.54 3.50
C ASP A 48 4.07 -6.33 4.02
N VAL A 49 3.68 -5.44 3.11
CA VAL A 49 2.88 -4.26 3.41
C VAL A 49 1.71 -4.20 2.43
N VAL A 50 0.54 -3.94 2.96
CA VAL A 50 -0.66 -3.73 2.14
C VAL A 50 -1.10 -2.28 2.30
N MET A 51 -1.24 -1.56 1.20
CA MET A 51 -1.76 -0.20 1.19
C MET A 51 -3.10 -0.20 0.48
N ILE A 52 -4.12 0.31 1.14
CA ILE A 52 -5.48 0.36 0.57
C ILE A 52 -5.87 1.80 0.30
N GLY A 53 -6.68 1.99 -0.74
CA GLY A 53 -7.17 3.33 -1.09
C GLY A 53 -8.05 3.90 0.02
N PRO A 54 -8.16 5.24 0.10
CA PRO A 54 -8.96 5.87 1.17
C PRO A 54 -10.41 5.42 1.16
N HIS A 55 -10.96 5.13 0.00
CA HIS A 55 -12.34 4.67 -0.15
C HIS A 55 -12.55 3.23 0.33
N LEU A 56 -11.48 2.50 0.59
CA LEU A 56 -11.54 1.14 1.11
C LEU A 56 -11.19 1.08 2.61
N ALA A 57 -11.19 2.22 3.28
CA ALA A 57 -10.84 2.27 4.71
C ALA A 57 -11.72 1.35 5.56
N TYR A 58 -12.94 1.07 5.11
CA TYR A 58 -13.83 0.15 5.82
C TYR A 58 -13.29 -1.29 5.89
N LEU A 59 -12.33 -1.63 5.03
CA LEU A 59 -11.68 -2.95 5.06
C LEU A 59 -10.54 -3.04 6.07
N LYS A 60 -10.14 -1.91 6.64
CA LYS A 60 -8.94 -1.87 7.47
C LYS A 60 -9.03 -2.82 8.65
N ASP A 61 -10.15 -2.83 9.36
CA ASP A 61 -10.29 -3.66 10.56
C ASP A 61 -10.16 -5.15 10.22
N GLU A 62 -10.78 -5.58 9.14
CA GLU A 62 -10.70 -6.95 8.66
C GLU A 62 -9.27 -7.32 8.26
N LEU A 63 -8.62 -6.43 7.52
CA LEU A 63 -7.25 -6.64 7.09
C LEU A 63 -6.26 -6.57 8.26
N ASP A 64 -6.48 -5.70 9.22
CA ASP A 64 -5.66 -5.63 10.42
C ASP A 64 -5.72 -6.92 11.22
N TYR A 65 -6.89 -7.52 11.33
CA TYR A 65 -7.04 -8.81 12.00
C TYR A 65 -6.18 -9.88 11.31
N TYR A 66 -6.24 -9.92 9.99
CA TYR A 66 -5.43 -10.85 9.22
C TYR A 66 -3.93 -10.55 9.39
N ALA A 67 -3.58 -9.27 9.29
CA ALA A 67 -2.20 -8.82 9.37
C ALA A 67 -1.56 -9.17 10.72
N LYS A 68 -2.32 -9.03 11.78
CA LYS A 68 -1.85 -9.33 13.13
C LYS A 68 -1.41 -10.79 13.26
N ASN A 69 -2.14 -11.69 12.61
CA ASN A 69 -1.84 -13.12 12.67
C ASN A 69 -0.73 -13.53 11.71
N HIS A 70 -0.43 -12.71 10.72
CA HIS A 70 0.54 -13.03 9.65
C HIS A 70 1.71 -12.06 9.56
N HIS A 71 1.87 -11.19 10.56
CA HIS A 71 2.98 -10.21 10.64
C HIS A 71 3.06 -9.28 9.42
N LYS A 72 1.92 -8.76 8.99
CA LYS A 72 1.84 -7.82 7.89
C LYS A 72 1.44 -6.44 8.39
N THR A 73 1.80 -5.42 7.63
CA THR A 73 1.44 -4.03 7.93
C THR A 73 0.36 -3.56 6.97
N ILE A 74 -0.71 -3.01 7.50
CA ILE A 74 -1.82 -2.47 6.71
C ILE A 74 -1.83 -0.95 6.83
N ILE A 75 -1.86 -0.26 5.70
CA ILE A 75 -1.84 1.20 5.65
C ILE A 75 -3.03 1.68 4.80
N VAL A 76 -3.80 2.63 5.34
CA VAL A 76 -4.81 3.33 4.56
C VAL A 76 -4.13 4.56 3.96
N MET A 77 -4.10 4.63 2.62
CA MET A 77 -3.50 5.77 1.94
C MET A 77 -4.28 7.04 2.23
N LYS A 78 -3.56 8.16 2.33
CA LYS A 78 -4.18 9.45 2.60
C LYS A 78 -4.76 10.06 1.31
N PRO A 79 -5.96 10.64 1.37
CA PRO A 79 -6.55 11.26 0.18
C PRO A 79 -5.68 12.35 -0.44
N GLU A 80 -4.90 13.05 0.37
CA GLU A 80 -4.07 14.16 -0.09
C GLU A 80 -3.08 13.72 -1.17
N TYR A 81 -2.43 12.57 -0.99
CA TYR A 81 -1.49 12.11 -2.00
C TYR A 81 -2.12 11.09 -2.97
N TYR A 82 -3.18 10.43 -2.56
CA TYR A 82 -3.84 9.47 -3.44
C TYR A 82 -4.52 10.16 -4.60
N SER A 83 -5.20 11.28 -4.34
CA SER A 83 -5.90 12.02 -5.38
C SER A 83 -4.96 12.64 -6.41
N THR A 84 -3.74 12.97 -6.00
CA THR A 84 -2.73 13.55 -6.90
C THR A 84 -1.76 12.51 -7.45
N LEU A 85 -1.90 11.26 -7.02
CA LEU A 85 -1.00 10.16 -7.41
C LEU A 85 0.46 10.47 -7.08
N ASP A 86 0.69 11.06 -5.92
CA ASP A 86 2.03 11.45 -5.48
C ASP A 86 2.74 10.28 -4.80
N GLY A 87 3.48 9.53 -5.60
CA GLY A 87 4.20 8.36 -5.11
C GLY A 87 5.23 8.67 -4.04
N GLY A 88 5.87 9.85 -4.12
CA GLY A 88 6.86 10.24 -3.12
C GLY A 88 6.24 10.41 -1.74
N LYS A 89 5.09 11.05 -1.67
CA LYS A 89 4.39 11.20 -0.39
C LYS A 89 3.87 9.86 0.13
N ALA A 90 3.43 9.00 -0.76
CA ALA A 90 3.00 7.65 -0.38
C ALA A 90 4.16 6.86 0.23
N ILE A 91 5.33 6.92 -0.36
CA ILE A 91 6.53 6.26 0.16
C ILE A 91 6.93 6.84 1.52
N LYS A 92 6.83 8.16 1.69
CA LYS A 92 7.11 8.78 3.00
C LYS A 92 6.15 8.28 4.07
N HIS A 93 4.88 8.18 3.75
CA HIS A 93 3.89 7.63 4.67
C HIS A 93 4.21 6.18 5.04
N LEU A 94 4.56 5.38 4.04
CA LEU A 94 4.98 4.00 4.25
C LEU A 94 6.16 3.92 5.22
N ASN A 95 7.18 4.73 5.01
CA ASN A 95 8.36 4.74 5.86
C ASN A 95 8.05 5.18 7.28
N GLU A 96 7.16 6.17 7.46
CA GLU A 96 6.74 6.61 8.78
C GLU A 96 6.07 5.48 9.56
N VAL A 97 5.17 4.74 8.91
CA VAL A 97 4.46 3.64 9.55
C VAL A 97 5.43 2.51 9.90
N LEU A 98 6.32 2.15 8.98
CA LEU A 98 7.29 1.08 9.23
C LEU A 98 8.24 1.45 10.35
N ASN A 99 8.67 2.70 10.43
CA ASN A 99 9.55 3.16 11.51
C ASN A 99 8.84 3.14 12.86
N SER A 100 7.55 3.47 12.89
CA SER A 100 6.75 3.41 14.12
C SER A 100 6.58 1.99 14.64
N ASN A 101 6.61 1.01 13.74
CA ASN A 101 6.41 -0.39 14.10
C ASN A 101 7.69 -1.11 14.51
N LYS A 102 8.82 -0.44 14.46
CA LYS A 102 10.13 -1.04 14.74
C LYS A 102 10.52 -1.10 16.22
N GLU A 103 9.67 -0.69 17.09
CA GLU A 103 9.98 -0.74 18.53
C GLU A 103 9.78 -2.10 19.14
#